data_52c15cb25f602d83c6ecfd90711f13d2
#
_entry.id   52c15cb25f602d83c6ecfd90711f13d2
#
_cell.length_a   1.000
_cell.length_b   1.000
_cell.length_c   1.000
_cell.angle_alpha   90.00
_cell.angle_beta   90.00
_cell.angle_gamma   90.00
#
_symmetry.space_group_name_H-M   'P 1'
#
loop_
_entity.id
_entity.type
_entity.pdbx_description
1 polymer ?
#
loop_
_entity_poly.entity_id
_entity_poly.type
_entity_poly.pdbx_seq_one_letter_code
_entity_poly.pdbx_strand_id
1 'polypeptide(L)'
;LADFKKRLEAYESIYVPLGKFEEENNMQYIKVIDIGRKTIHHGLQGFLTGTIASYLSTFNTSPRQIWITRHGQSYDNILGKIGGDSDLTEEGVHYATALYKFIDKKRAEWDKNQQSCHHNALEAAEDSWPRGQTSPNHKDAFENLESKNFCVWTSMLKRSICTANEFEEDDDYDVMAWEMLNQLNSGYFEGLTYEEIEHKFPDEHAKQRADKLHYIYPGVGGEGYIQVISRLREFIREMERIKDHILIISHSSISRVLMAYLLDLTRDTITDLDMSLGMLYSVEIKDDDIELHSYKYKEDALDFIEVPSHFSFHSL
;
A
#
# COMPACT_ATOMS: atom_id res chain seq x y z
N LEU A 1 12.02 -34.24 -0.33
CA LEU A 1 11.76 -33.82 -1.72
C LEU A 1 11.08 -34.94 -2.52
N ALA A 2 11.60 -36.21 -2.50
CA ALA A 2 11.01 -37.35 -3.24
C ALA A 2 9.58 -37.69 -2.81
N ASP A 3 9.27 -37.65 -1.50
CA ASP A 3 7.93 -37.84 -0.95
C ASP A 3 6.95 -36.73 -1.36
N PHE A 4 7.42 -35.49 -1.39
CA PHE A 4 6.64 -34.37 -1.87
C PHE A 4 6.30 -34.48 -3.35
N LYS A 5 7.28 -34.82 -4.20
CA LYS A 5 7.05 -35.06 -5.64
C LYS A 5 6.02 -36.18 -5.88
N LYS A 6 6.14 -37.26 -5.15
CA LYS A 6 5.19 -38.38 -5.26
C LYS A 6 3.77 -38.02 -4.85
N ARG A 7 3.62 -37.15 -3.82
CA ARG A 7 2.29 -36.63 -3.44
C ARG A 7 1.74 -35.68 -4.48
N LEU A 8 2.57 -34.81 -5.04
CA LEU A 8 2.18 -33.89 -6.11
C LEU A 8 1.69 -34.67 -7.35
N GLU A 9 2.44 -35.66 -7.82
CA GLU A 9 2.04 -36.54 -8.94
C GLU A 9 0.72 -37.27 -8.67
N ALA A 10 0.48 -37.71 -7.42
CA ALA A 10 -0.78 -38.31 -7.02
C ALA A 10 -1.95 -37.33 -7.06
N TYR A 11 -1.75 -36.07 -6.62
CA TYR A 11 -2.77 -35.05 -6.72
C TYR A 11 -3.05 -34.63 -8.17
N GLU A 12 -2.03 -34.48 -8.99
CA GLU A 12 -2.18 -34.12 -10.40
C GLU A 12 -2.97 -35.22 -11.18
N SER A 13 -2.77 -36.50 -10.84
CA SER A 13 -3.50 -37.61 -11.48
C SER A 13 -5.00 -37.65 -11.14
N ILE A 14 -5.42 -37.05 -10.03
CA ILE A 14 -6.81 -37.02 -9.54
C ILE A 14 -7.48 -35.69 -9.88
N TYR A 15 -6.70 -34.63 -10.15
CA TYR A 15 -7.21 -33.31 -10.39
C TYR A 15 -8.03 -33.22 -11.67
N VAL A 16 -9.31 -32.84 -11.53
CA VAL A 16 -10.19 -32.55 -12.66
C VAL A 16 -10.40 -31.03 -12.71
N PRO A 17 -9.95 -30.34 -13.77
CA PRO A 17 -10.10 -28.90 -13.87
C PRO A 17 -11.57 -28.52 -14.10
N LEU A 18 -12.01 -27.41 -13.46
CA LEU A 18 -13.32 -26.83 -13.74
C LEU A 18 -13.50 -26.53 -15.24
N GLY A 19 -14.69 -26.80 -15.79
CA GLY A 19 -15.00 -26.54 -17.19
C GLY A 19 -16.30 -27.21 -17.66
N LYS A 20 -16.20 -28.16 -18.60
CA LYS A 20 -17.35 -28.76 -19.29
C LYS A 20 -18.43 -29.35 -18.37
N PHE A 21 -18.03 -30.03 -17.31
CA PHE A 21 -18.99 -30.64 -16.39
C PHE A 21 -19.86 -29.58 -15.70
N GLU A 22 -19.24 -28.49 -15.23
CA GLU A 22 -19.92 -27.37 -14.56
C GLU A 22 -20.82 -26.63 -15.55
N GLU A 23 -20.35 -26.44 -16.79
CA GLU A 23 -21.12 -25.79 -17.86
C GLU A 23 -22.35 -26.59 -18.26
N GLU A 24 -22.22 -27.91 -18.46
CA GLU A 24 -23.32 -28.81 -18.79
C GLU A 24 -24.36 -28.92 -17.67
N ASN A 25 -23.93 -28.76 -16.40
CA ASN A 25 -24.80 -28.77 -15.24
C ASN A 25 -25.24 -27.38 -14.77
N ASN A 26 -24.98 -26.34 -15.57
CA ASN A 26 -25.32 -24.94 -15.28
C ASN A 26 -24.84 -24.45 -13.91
N MET A 27 -23.65 -24.91 -13.50
CA MET A 27 -22.99 -24.51 -12.26
C MET A 27 -22.19 -23.23 -12.45
N GLN A 28 -22.26 -22.32 -11.49
CA GLN A 28 -21.43 -21.10 -11.50
C GLN A 28 -20.03 -21.43 -11.03
N TYR A 29 -19.02 -20.92 -11.74
CA TYR A 29 -17.64 -21.04 -11.30
C TYR A 29 -16.77 -19.85 -11.71
N ILE A 30 -15.69 -19.64 -10.96
CA ILE A 30 -14.59 -18.75 -11.30
C ILE A 30 -13.31 -19.60 -11.31
N LYS A 31 -12.60 -19.59 -12.42
CA LYS A 31 -11.31 -20.27 -12.58
C LYS A 31 -10.22 -19.24 -12.79
N VAL A 32 -9.30 -19.17 -11.86
CA VAL A 32 -8.11 -18.30 -11.94
C VAL A 32 -6.93 -19.18 -12.41
N ILE A 33 -6.28 -18.75 -13.48
CA ILE A 33 -5.13 -19.43 -14.06
C ILE A 33 -3.96 -18.46 -14.03
N ASP A 34 -2.88 -18.82 -13.37
CA ASP A 34 -1.73 -17.96 -13.15
C ASP A 34 -2.21 -16.56 -12.69
N ILE A 35 -2.36 -16.38 -11.40
CA ILE A 35 -2.96 -15.20 -10.77
C ILE A 35 -2.54 -13.91 -11.52
N GLY A 36 -3.55 -13.10 -11.92
CA GLY A 36 -3.33 -11.89 -12.71
C GLY A 36 -3.14 -12.08 -14.22
N ARG A 37 -3.06 -13.33 -14.74
CA ARG A 37 -2.90 -13.62 -16.17
C ARG A 37 -4.21 -13.95 -16.88
N LYS A 38 -5.02 -14.85 -16.30
CA LYS A 38 -6.29 -15.27 -16.91
C LYS A 38 -7.32 -15.68 -15.88
N THR A 39 -8.48 -15.07 -15.96
CA THR A 39 -9.65 -15.46 -15.15
C THR A 39 -10.80 -15.85 -16.08
N ILE A 40 -11.45 -16.98 -15.82
CA ILE A 40 -12.58 -17.50 -16.58
C ILE A 40 -13.80 -17.47 -15.63
N HIS A 41 -14.87 -16.84 -16.08
CA HIS A 41 -16.15 -16.77 -15.38
C HIS A 41 -17.22 -17.52 -16.16
N HIS A 42 -18.02 -18.36 -15.48
CA HIS A 42 -19.16 -19.02 -16.09
C HIS A 42 -20.42 -18.81 -15.25
N GLY A 43 -21.48 -18.34 -15.90
CA GLY A 43 -22.83 -18.29 -15.35
C GLY A 43 -23.02 -17.40 -14.11
N LEU A 44 -22.08 -16.49 -13.79
CA LEU A 44 -22.12 -15.69 -12.56
C LEU A 44 -23.37 -14.80 -12.52
N GLN A 45 -24.14 -14.89 -11.45
CA GLN A 45 -25.33 -14.11 -11.23
C GLN A 45 -25.36 -13.58 -9.78
N GLY A 46 -25.77 -12.31 -9.66
CA GLY A 46 -25.92 -11.64 -8.37
C GLY A 46 -24.75 -10.76 -7.98
N PHE A 47 -25.01 -9.87 -7.01
CA PHE A 47 -24.08 -8.83 -6.58
C PHE A 47 -22.81 -9.42 -5.95
N LEU A 48 -22.96 -10.38 -5.04
CA LEU A 48 -21.83 -10.96 -4.30
C LEU A 48 -20.87 -11.70 -5.23
N THR A 49 -21.38 -12.55 -6.12
CA THR A 49 -20.57 -13.32 -7.07
C THR A 49 -19.86 -12.39 -8.06
N GLY A 50 -20.52 -11.32 -8.51
CA GLY A 50 -19.91 -10.28 -9.35
C GLY A 50 -18.78 -9.54 -8.63
N THR A 51 -18.97 -9.22 -7.35
CA THR A 51 -17.94 -8.54 -6.53
C THR A 51 -16.72 -9.45 -6.30
N ILE A 52 -16.94 -10.73 -5.99
CA ILE A 52 -15.85 -11.70 -5.83
C ILE A 52 -15.09 -11.89 -7.15
N ALA A 53 -15.80 -11.99 -8.28
CA ALA A 53 -15.18 -12.12 -9.59
C ALA A 53 -14.34 -10.90 -9.96
N SER A 54 -14.85 -9.70 -9.69
CA SER A 54 -14.11 -8.45 -9.88
C SER A 54 -12.83 -8.41 -9.05
N TYR A 55 -12.91 -8.74 -7.76
CA TYR A 55 -11.77 -8.81 -6.87
C TYR A 55 -10.71 -9.80 -7.38
N LEU A 56 -11.10 -11.06 -7.66
CA LEU A 56 -10.18 -12.09 -8.15
C LEU A 56 -9.58 -11.77 -9.52
N SER A 57 -10.25 -10.97 -10.34
CA SER A 57 -9.72 -10.55 -11.66
C SER A 57 -8.69 -9.42 -11.55
N THR A 58 -8.76 -8.64 -10.49
CA THR A 58 -7.86 -7.49 -10.25
C THR A 58 -6.79 -7.77 -9.21
N PHE A 59 -6.89 -8.88 -8.49
CA PHE A 59 -5.93 -9.27 -7.47
C PHE A 59 -4.53 -9.44 -8.06
N ASN A 60 -3.57 -8.78 -7.46
CA ASN A 60 -2.17 -8.77 -7.89
C ASN A 60 -1.26 -9.35 -6.82
N THR A 61 -0.50 -10.37 -7.17
CA THR A 61 0.52 -11.02 -6.31
C THR A 61 1.95 -10.67 -6.73
N SER A 62 2.14 -9.79 -7.72
CA SER A 62 3.50 -9.45 -8.15
C SER A 62 4.27 -8.79 -7.00
N PRO A 63 5.49 -9.23 -6.70
CA PRO A 63 6.33 -8.60 -5.69
C PRO A 63 6.48 -7.10 -5.97
N ARG A 64 6.20 -6.26 -4.98
CA ARG A 64 6.29 -4.80 -5.10
C ARG A 64 6.50 -4.15 -3.75
N GLN A 65 6.91 -2.90 -3.77
CA GLN A 65 7.06 -2.07 -2.58
C GLN A 65 5.92 -1.06 -2.50
N ILE A 66 5.30 -0.96 -1.32
CA ILE A 66 4.36 0.11 -0.99
C ILE A 66 5.01 0.96 0.08
N TRP A 67 5.32 2.20 -0.27
CA TRP A 67 5.93 3.17 0.62
C TRP A 67 4.87 4.10 1.18
N ILE A 68 4.90 4.34 2.49
CA ILE A 68 3.96 5.25 3.15
C ILE A 68 4.72 6.23 4.00
N THR A 69 4.43 7.51 3.79
CA THR A 69 4.95 8.59 4.61
C THR A 69 3.92 9.70 4.79
N ARG A 70 4.18 10.58 5.74
CA ARG A 70 3.47 11.85 5.85
C ARG A 70 4.20 12.91 5.02
N HIS A 71 3.47 13.95 4.67
CA HIS A 71 4.07 15.16 4.10
C HIS A 71 5.19 15.72 4.98
N GLY A 72 6.10 16.49 4.42
CA GLY A 72 7.11 17.25 5.17
C GLY A 72 6.47 18.19 6.20
N GLN A 73 7.25 18.68 7.15
CA GLN A 73 6.76 19.59 8.18
C GLN A 73 6.12 20.84 7.56
N SER A 74 4.92 21.21 7.99
CA SER A 74 4.20 22.41 7.55
C SER A 74 4.13 23.45 8.67
N TYR A 75 3.81 24.70 8.31
CA TYR A 75 3.63 25.76 9.31
C TYR A 75 2.52 25.45 10.31
N ASP A 76 1.43 24.79 9.91
CA ASP A 76 0.38 24.36 10.83
C ASP A 76 0.88 23.32 11.83
N ASN A 77 1.84 22.47 11.44
CA ASN A 77 2.47 21.53 12.37
C ASN A 77 3.27 22.23 13.46
N ILE A 78 4.03 23.29 13.12
CA ILE A 78 4.76 24.11 14.11
C ILE A 78 3.79 24.77 15.10
N LEU A 79 2.67 25.29 14.58
CA LEU A 79 1.65 25.96 15.39
C LEU A 79 0.76 24.96 16.17
N GLY A 80 0.93 23.65 16.00
CA GLY A 80 0.10 22.62 16.64
C GLY A 80 -1.37 22.62 16.18
N LYS A 81 -1.65 23.22 15.02
CA LYS A 81 -3.02 23.33 14.49
C LYS A 81 -3.48 22.03 13.85
N ILE A 82 -4.76 21.74 13.98
CA ILE A 82 -5.43 20.61 13.34
C ILE A 82 -5.97 21.06 11.99
N GLY A 83 -5.83 20.21 10.98
CA GLY A 83 -6.31 20.51 9.63
C GLY A 83 -5.46 21.56 8.92
N GLY A 84 -6.13 22.51 8.27
CA GLY A 84 -5.48 23.57 7.49
C GLY A 84 -4.84 23.11 6.19
N ASP A 85 -4.30 24.05 5.43
CA ASP A 85 -3.62 23.81 4.15
C ASP A 85 -2.42 24.77 3.99
N SER A 86 -1.57 24.83 5.02
CA SER A 86 -0.36 25.64 5.01
C SER A 86 0.75 25.00 4.19
N ASP A 87 1.66 25.86 3.75
CA ASP A 87 2.86 25.45 3.01
C ASP A 87 3.86 24.71 3.91
N LEU A 88 4.84 24.05 3.28
CA LEU A 88 5.95 23.41 3.99
C LEU A 88 6.86 24.47 4.62
N THR A 89 7.48 24.12 5.73
CA THR A 89 8.60 24.84 6.31
C THR A 89 9.89 24.54 5.52
N GLU A 90 10.97 25.25 5.81
CA GLU A 90 12.29 24.97 5.24
C GLU A 90 12.73 23.52 5.55
N GLU A 91 12.51 23.05 6.77
CA GLU A 91 12.75 21.66 7.17
C GLU A 91 11.87 20.68 6.40
N GLY A 92 10.60 21.04 6.14
CA GLY A 92 9.69 20.26 5.32
C GLY A 92 10.15 20.12 3.88
N VAL A 93 10.76 21.16 3.30
CA VAL A 93 11.37 21.13 1.97
C VAL A 93 12.63 20.25 1.96
N HIS A 94 13.50 20.38 2.97
CA HIS A 94 14.68 19.49 3.09
C HIS A 94 14.27 18.03 3.20
N TYR A 95 13.20 17.75 3.96
CA TYR A 95 12.61 16.41 4.03
C TYR A 95 12.16 15.90 2.67
N ALA A 96 11.47 16.73 1.88
CA ALA A 96 10.99 16.37 0.53
C ALA A 96 12.15 15.99 -0.40
N THR A 97 13.21 16.81 -0.43
CA THR A 97 14.43 16.53 -1.21
C THR A 97 15.14 15.23 -0.77
N ALA A 98 15.23 15.01 0.55
CA ALA A 98 15.82 13.78 1.08
C ALA A 98 14.97 12.54 0.73
N LEU A 99 13.64 12.66 0.78
CA LEU A 99 12.70 11.60 0.42
C LEU A 99 12.89 11.18 -1.04
N TYR A 100 12.93 12.14 -1.96
CA TYR A 100 13.16 11.86 -3.38
C TYR A 100 14.47 11.08 -3.59
N LYS A 101 15.60 11.58 -3.07
CA LYS A 101 16.90 10.92 -3.22
C LYS A 101 16.93 9.52 -2.62
N PHE A 102 16.27 9.34 -1.48
CA PHE A 102 16.22 8.04 -0.80
C PHE A 102 15.38 7.03 -1.58
N ILE A 103 14.21 7.42 -2.07
CA ILE A 103 13.33 6.56 -2.87
C ILE A 103 14.00 6.18 -4.19
N ASP A 104 14.63 7.13 -4.89
CA ASP A 104 15.37 6.87 -6.14
C ASP A 104 16.48 5.84 -5.93
N LYS A 105 17.26 5.99 -4.86
CA LYS A 105 18.28 5.01 -4.46
C LYS A 105 17.64 3.63 -4.19
N LYS A 106 16.53 3.56 -3.47
CA LYS A 106 15.83 2.30 -3.15
C LYS A 106 15.25 1.62 -4.39
N ARG A 107 14.72 2.38 -5.32
CA ARG A 107 14.28 1.90 -6.63
C ARG A 107 15.44 1.25 -7.39
N ALA A 108 16.58 1.94 -7.50
CA ALA A 108 17.76 1.40 -8.17
C ALA A 108 18.33 0.14 -7.47
N GLU A 109 18.26 0.06 -6.14
CA GLU A 109 18.63 -1.15 -5.37
C GLU A 109 17.67 -2.31 -5.67
N TRP A 110 16.37 -2.06 -5.74
CA TRP A 110 15.36 -3.06 -6.07
C TRP A 110 15.59 -3.66 -7.47
N ASP A 111 15.76 -2.81 -8.47
CA ASP A 111 15.97 -3.25 -9.85
C ASP A 111 17.21 -4.14 -9.99
N LYS A 112 18.32 -3.78 -9.33
CA LYS A 112 19.54 -4.60 -9.29
C LYS A 112 19.30 -5.96 -8.64
N ASN A 113 18.56 -5.99 -7.54
CA ASN A 113 18.24 -7.23 -6.84
C ASN A 113 17.37 -8.16 -7.69
N GLN A 114 16.36 -7.61 -8.37
CA GLN A 114 15.49 -8.37 -9.28
C GLN A 114 16.29 -8.96 -10.45
N GLN A 115 17.16 -8.18 -11.07
CA GLN A 115 18.06 -8.67 -12.15
C GLN A 115 18.97 -9.80 -11.66
N SER A 116 19.52 -9.68 -10.45
CA SER A 116 20.39 -10.69 -9.85
C SER A 116 19.63 -11.99 -9.51
N CYS A 117 18.44 -11.86 -8.93
CA CYS A 117 17.58 -13.02 -8.64
C CYS A 117 17.17 -13.75 -9.93
N HIS A 118 16.85 -12.99 -10.97
CA HIS A 118 16.49 -13.55 -12.28
C HIS A 118 17.68 -14.31 -12.90
N HIS A 119 18.87 -13.72 -12.89
CA HIS A 119 20.07 -14.39 -13.41
C HIS A 119 20.37 -15.70 -12.68
N ASN A 120 20.33 -15.69 -11.36
CA ASN A 120 20.52 -16.88 -10.53
C ASN A 120 19.45 -17.96 -10.77
N ALA A 121 18.19 -17.56 -10.99
CA ALA A 121 17.10 -18.47 -11.30
C ALA A 121 17.26 -19.13 -12.68
N LEU A 122 17.77 -18.39 -13.67
CA LEU A 122 18.11 -18.92 -15.00
C LEU A 122 19.24 -19.95 -14.92
N GLU A 123 20.33 -19.65 -14.22
CA GLU A 123 21.43 -20.58 -14.03
C GLU A 123 20.98 -21.87 -13.30
N ALA A 124 20.19 -21.75 -12.24
CA ALA A 124 19.64 -22.89 -11.52
C ALA A 124 18.68 -23.74 -12.36
N ALA A 125 17.92 -23.12 -13.26
CA ALA A 125 17.03 -23.80 -14.18
C ALA A 125 17.80 -24.56 -15.29
N GLU A 126 18.88 -24.00 -15.81
CA GLU A 126 19.74 -24.66 -16.80
C GLU A 126 20.44 -25.89 -16.22
N ASP A 127 20.85 -25.90 -14.96
CA ASP A 127 21.49 -26.99 -14.26
C ASP A 127 20.53 -28.13 -13.87
N SER A 128 19.25 -27.83 -13.68
CA SER A 128 18.25 -28.80 -13.16
C SER A 128 17.46 -29.53 -14.23
N TRP A 129 17.56 -29.14 -15.52
CA TRP A 129 16.76 -29.71 -16.61
C TRP A 129 17.59 -30.59 -17.57
N PRO A 130 17.09 -31.77 -18.00
CA PRO A 130 17.77 -32.56 -18.99
C PRO A 130 17.90 -31.81 -20.32
N ARG A 131 19.10 -31.71 -20.85
CA ARG A 131 19.39 -31.05 -22.13
C ARG A 131 18.47 -31.56 -23.23
N GLY A 132 17.56 -30.69 -23.69
CA GLY A 132 16.74 -30.94 -24.87
C GLY A 132 15.22 -30.81 -24.72
N GLN A 133 14.69 -30.50 -23.53
CA GLN A 133 13.26 -30.24 -23.34
C GLN A 133 13.06 -28.84 -22.71
N THR A 134 12.67 -27.89 -23.53
CA THR A 134 12.20 -26.57 -23.03
C THR A 134 10.71 -26.70 -22.73
N SER A 135 10.32 -26.53 -21.46
CA SER A 135 8.92 -26.35 -21.11
C SER A 135 8.39 -25.06 -21.77
N PRO A 136 7.30 -25.11 -22.52
CA PRO A 136 6.73 -23.91 -23.15
C PRO A 136 6.37 -22.80 -22.17
N ASN A 137 6.08 -23.14 -20.92
CA ASN A 137 5.69 -22.18 -19.88
C ASN A 137 6.88 -21.45 -19.22
N HIS A 138 8.11 -21.97 -19.32
CA HIS A 138 9.28 -21.33 -18.69
C HIS A 138 9.76 -20.10 -19.46
N LYS A 139 9.71 -20.08 -20.78
CA LYS A 139 10.13 -18.90 -21.56
C LYS A 139 9.23 -17.69 -21.31
N ASP A 140 7.92 -17.87 -21.27
CA ASP A 140 6.96 -16.78 -21.09
C ASP A 140 6.98 -16.19 -19.67
N ALA A 141 7.32 -16.98 -18.65
CA ALA A 141 7.44 -16.50 -17.26
C ALA A 141 8.72 -15.67 -17.06
N PHE A 142 9.73 -15.86 -17.87
CA PHE A 142 11.02 -15.21 -17.75
C PHE A 142 11.24 -14.04 -18.74
N GLU A 143 10.43 -13.93 -19.79
CA GLU A 143 10.55 -12.84 -20.78
C GLU A 143 9.89 -11.51 -20.33
N ASN A 144 9.10 -11.51 -19.24
CA ASN A 144 8.38 -10.33 -18.76
C ASN A 144 8.95 -9.78 -17.43
N LEU A 145 10.27 -9.53 -17.36
CA LEU A 145 10.77 -8.54 -16.42
C LEU A 145 10.50 -7.13 -17.01
N GLU A 146 9.22 -6.76 -17.09
CA GLU A 146 8.87 -5.38 -17.32
C GLU A 146 9.43 -4.57 -16.14
N SER A 147 10.27 -3.59 -16.43
CA SER A 147 10.67 -2.60 -15.43
C SER A 147 9.40 -2.01 -14.85
N LYS A 148 9.23 -2.15 -13.53
CA LYS A 148 8.05 -1.59 -12.87
C LYS A 148 8.16 -0.09 -12.86
N ASN A 149 7.08 0.58 -13.20
CA ASN A 149 6.94 2.00 -13.00
C ASN A 149 6.89 2.31 -11.50
N PHE A 150 7.03 3.56 -11.15
CA PHE A 150 6.94 4.01 -9.79
C PHE A 150 5.89 5.12 -9.68
N CYS A 151 4.77 4.81 -9.01
CA CYS A 151 3.68 5.75 -8.81
C CYS A 151 3.87 6.52 -7.50
N VAL A 152 3.68 7.83 -7.52
CA VAL A 152 3.70 8.69 -6.33
C VAL A 152 2.31 9.28 -6.13
N TRP A 153 1.63 8.87 -5.07
CA TRP A 153 0.27 9.28 -4.78
C TRP A 153 0.22 10.24 -3.60
N THR A 154 -0.30 11.42 -3.83
CA THR A 154 -0.41 12.47 -2.82
C THR A 154 -1.87 12.75 -2.45
N SER A 155 -2.09 13.42 -1.33
CA SER A 155 -3.37 14.10 -1.11
C SER A 155 -3.43 15.39 -1.95
N MET A 156 -4.61 15.99 -2.05
CA MET A 156 -4.78 17.27 -2.75
C MET A 156 -4.35 18.49 -1.91
N LEU A 157 -3.87 18.31 -0.68
CA LEU A 157 -3.41 19.40 0.17
C LEU A 157 -1.99 19.83 -0.22
N LYS A 158 -1.74 21.15 -0.21
CA LYS A 158 -0.49 21.80 -0.65
C LYS A 158 0.75 21.11 -0.08
N ARG A 159 0.78 20.90 1.25
CA ARG A 159 1.93 20.28 1.91
C ARG A 159 2.28 18.89 1.38
N SER A 160 1.28 18.10 0.96
CA SER A 160 1.50 16.77 0.36
C SER A 160 2.01 16.89 -1.07
N ILE A 161 1.41 17.77 -1.87
CA ILE A 161 1.81 18.06 -3.25
C ILE A 161 3.25 18.61 -3.25
N CYS A 162 3.55 19.62 -2.41
CA CYS A 162 4.90 20.18 -2.33
C CYS A 162 5.95 19.15 -1.88
N THR A 163 5.57 18.14 -1.09
CA THR A 163 6.49 17.06 -0.72
C THR A 163 6.82 16.16 -1.92
N ALA A 164 5.97 16.13 -2.93
CA ALA A 164 6.17 15.32 -4.14
C ALA A 164 6.79 16.10 -5.32
N ASN A 165 7.07 17.39 -5.21
CA ASN A 165 7.49 18.24 -6.31
C ASN A 165 8.70 17.69 -7.09
N GLU A 166 9.74 17.18 -6.43
CA GLU A 166 10.91 16.63 -7.11
C GLU A 166 10.60 15.36 -7.91
N PHE A 167 9.59 14.58 -7.47
CA PHE A 167 9.10 13.43 -8.25
C PHE A 167 8.30 13.85 -9.47
N GLU A 168 7.56 14.98 -9.41
CA GLU A 168 6.79 15.50 -10.54
C GLU A 168 7.69 16.07 -11.65
N GLU A 169 8.92 16.49 -11.31
CA GLU A 169 9.92 16.97 -12.25
C GLU A 169 10.70 15.84 -12.96
N ASP A 170 10.53 14.59 -12.52
CA ASP A 170 11.24 13.42 -13.02
C ASP A 170 10.27 12.48 -13.78
N ASP A 171 10.51 12.33 -15.09
CA ASP A 171 9.71 11.50 -16.01
C ASP A 171 9.67 9.99 -15.61
N ASP A 172 10.53 9.57 -14.70
CA ASP A 172 10.58 8.20 -14.18
C ASP A 172 9.51 7.89 -13.14
N TYR A 173 8.75 8.91 -12.70
CA TYR A 173 7.70 8.79 -11.69
C TYR A 173 6.36 9.26 -12.23
N ASP A 174 5.29 8.53 -11.90
CA ASP A 174 3.90 8.91 -12.21
C ASP A 174 3.24 9.50 -10.96
N VAL A 175 3.14 10.83 -10.92
CA VAL A 175 2.63 11.57 -9.76
C VAL A 175 1.13 11.84 -9.92
N MET A 176 0.32 11.46 -8.93
CA MET A 176 -1.13 11.65 -8.95
C MET A 176 -1.66 12.11 -7.59
N ALA A 177 -2.51 13.15 -7.60
CA ALA A 177 -3.19 13.63 -6.41
C ALA A 177 -4.57 12.99 -6.25
N TRP A 178 -4.85 12.45 -5.06
CA TRP A 178 -6.09 11.75 -4.71
C TRP A 178 -6.83 12.49 -3.58
N GLU A 179 -8.08 12.87 -3.83
CA GLU A 179 -8.93 13.46 -2.80
C GLU A 179 -9.15 12.51 -1.61
N MET A 180 -9.21 11.21 -1.88
CA MET A 180 -9.39 10.19 -0.84
C MET A 180 -8.23 10.13 0.16
N LEU A 181 -7.06 10.67 -0.18
CA LEU A 181 -5.90 10.80 0.71
C LEU A 181 -5.88 12.09 1.52
N ASN A 182 -6.85 12.99 1.33
CA ASN A 182 -6.94 14.22 2.13
C ASN A 182 -7.07 13.89 3.61
N GLN A 183 -6.51 14.75 4.45
CA GLN A 183 -6.63 14.64 5.90
C GLN A 183 -8.09 14.49 6.33
N LEU A 184 -8.30 13.79 7.44
CA LEU A 184 -9.58 13.77 8.14
C LEU A 184 -10.03 15.19 8.40
N ASN A 185 -11.25 15.53 7.97
CA ASN A 185 -11.82 16.85 8.14
C ASN A 185 -12.30 17.03 9.59
N SER A 186 -11.70 17.98 10.29
CA SER A 186 -12.04 18.28 11.70
C SER A 186 -13.21 19.26 11.87
N GLY A 187 -13.93 19.58 10.81
CA GLY A 187 -15.15 20.38 10.85
C GLY A 187 -14.91 21.76 11.47
N TYR A 188 -15.63 22.09 12.55
CA TYR A 188 -15.46 23.38 13.24
C TYR A 188 -14.11 23.54 13.96
N PHE A 189 -13.32 22.47 14.09
CA PHE A 189 -12.03 22.51 14.77
C PHE A 189 -10.85 22.74 13.82
N GLU A 190 -11.13 22.89 12.52
CA GLU A 190 -10.11 23.25 11.53
C GLU A 190 -9.38 24.55 11.92
N GLY A 191 -8.05 24.49 11.96
CA GLY A 191 -7.19 25.61 12.31
C GLY A 191 -7.06 25.92 13.80
N LEU A 192 -7.71 25.15 14.68
CA LEU A 192 -7.52 25.24 16.13
C LEU A 192 -6.40 24.29 16.59
N THR A 193 -5.79 24.62 17.73
CA THR A 193 -4.90 23.70 18.44
C THR A 193 -5.70 22.79 19.38
N TYR A 194 -5.09 21.67 19.80
CA TYR A 194 -5.72 20.81 20.80
C TYR A 194 -6.00 21.53 22.13
N GLU A 195 -5.11 22.44 22.55
CA GLU A 195 -5.31 23.26 23.76
C GLU A 195 -6.50 24.19 23.61
N GLU A 196 -6.66 24.82 22.45
CA GLU A 196 -7.82 25.67 22.17
C GLU A 196 -9.12 24.89 22.15
N ILE A 197 -9.11 23.65 21.61
CA ILE A 197 -10.28 22.75 21.60
C ILE A 197 -10.64 22.34 23.02
N GLU A 198 -9.65 21.91 23.82
CA GLU A 198 -9.88 21.56 25.22
C GLU A 198 -10.48 22.70 26.03
N HIS A 199 -10.01 23.92 25.79
CA HIS A 199 -10.49 25.11 26.51
C HIS A 199 -11.86 25.59 26.04
N LYS A 200 -12.07 25.62 24.70
CA LYS A 200 -13.31 26.17 24.10
C LYS A 200 -14.44 25.14 24.04
N PHE A 201 -14.11 23.86 23.91
CA PHE A 201 -15.04 22.75 23.68
C PHE A 201 -14.71 21.52 24.55
N PRO A 202 -14.67 21.66 25.88
CA PRO A 202 -14.21 20.60 26.80
C PRO A 202 -15.02 19.31 26.68
N ASP A 203 -16.34 19.40 26.46
CA ASP A 203 -17.20 18.23 26.30
C ASP A 203 -16.87 17.44 25.02
N GLU A 204 -16.61 18.14 23.93
CA GLU A 204 -16.23 17.51 22.66
C GLU A 204 -14.83 16.91 22.74
N HIS A 205 -13.88 17.59 23.38
CA HIS A 205 -12.56 17.07 23.64
C HIS A 205 -12.61 15.77 24.48
N ALA A 206 -13.46 15.75 25.52
CA ALA A 206 -13.64 14.56 26.37
C ALA A 206 -14.25 13.38 25.56
N LYS A 207 -15.26 13.64 24.71
CA LYS A 207 -15.85 12.62 23.83
C LYS A 207 -14.83 12.05 22.85
N GLN A 208 -14.04 12.90 22.21
CA GLN A 208 -13.00 12.50 21.27
C GLN A 208 -11.93 11.64 21.94
N ARG A 209 -11.52 11.97 23.17
CA ARG A 209 -10.55 11.17 23.93
C ARG A 209 -11.11 9.84 24.40
N ALA A 210 -12.42 9.76 24.70
CA ALA A 210 -13.07 8.55 25.17
C ALA A 210 -13.19 7.49 24.08
N ASP A 211 -13.46 7.90 22.84
CA ASP A 211 -13.62 6.99 21.72
C ASP A 211 -13.17 7.66 20.40
N LYS A 212 -11.88 7.65 20.11
CA LYS A 212 -11.32 8.25 18.92
C LYS A 212 -11.79 7.60 17.63
N LEU A 213 -12.07 6.30 17.64
CA LEU A 213 -12.44 5.54 16.45
C LEU A 213 -13.84 5.94 15.94
N HIS A 214 -14.81 6.07 16.83
CA HIS A 214 -16.19 6.37 16.47
C HIS A 214 -16.54 7.85 16.57
N TYR A 215 -15.67 8.67 17.16
CA TYR A 215 -15.90 10.10 17.27
C TYR A 215 -15.95 10.76 15.90
N ILE A 216 -16.96 11.57 15.66
CA ILE A 216 -17.13 12.38 14.45
C ILE A 216 -16.97 13.85 14.85
N TYR A 217 -16.07 14.55 14.17
CA TYR A 217 -15.89 15.98 14.41
C TYR A 217 -17.14 16.77 14.05
N PRO A 218 -17.57 17.73 14.89
CA PRO A 218 -18.78 18.50 14.65
C PRO A 218 -18.56 19.53 13.53
N GLY A 219 -19.61 19.77 12.77
CA GLY A 219 -19.61 20.78 11.70
C GLY A 219 -19.80 20.20 10.31
N VAL A 220 -19.87 21.11 9.33
CA VAL A 220 -20.09 20.73 7.94
C VAL A 220 -18.87 19.98 7.42
N GLY A 221 -19.09 18.77 6.94
CA GLY A 221 -18.03 17.91 6.40
C GLY A 221 -17.14 17.26 7.47
N GLY A 222 -17.44 17.42 8.77
CA GLY A 222 -16.68 16.76 9.84
C GLY A 222 -16.69 15.24 9.69
N GLU A 223 -15.54 14.62 9.80
CA GLU A 223 -15.32 13.18 9.67
C GLU A 223 -14.86 12.56 10.99
N GLY A 224 -14.88 11.25 11.05
CA GLY A 224 -14.18 10.41 12.03
C GLY A 224 -13.45 9.30 11.31
N TYR A 225 -12.76 8.44 12.05
CA TYR A 225 -12.01 7.34 11.44
C TYR A 225 -12.88 6.38 10.63
N ILE A 226 -14.13 6.15 11.04
CA ILE A 226 -15.06 5.27 10.30
C ILE A 226 -15.37 5.84 8.90
N GLN A 227 -15.54 7.17 8.77
CA GLN A 227 -15.74 7.84 7.49
C GLN A 227 -14.48 7.75 6.62
N VAL A 228 -13.30 7.97 7.22
CA VAL A 228 -12.00 7.80 6.54
C VAL A 228 -11.84 6.37 6.01
N ILE A 229 -12.10 5.36 6.83
CA ILE A 229 -12.08 3.94 6.41
C ILE A 229 -13.03 3.71 5.23
N SER A 230 -14.21 4.29 5.27
CA SER A 230 -15.21 4.12 4.21
C SER A 230 -14.76 4.73 2.88
N ARG A 231 -14.21 5.97 2.88
CA ARG A 231 -13.75 6.63 1.67
C ARG A 231 -12.47 6.03 1.09
N LEU A 232 -11.62 5.43 1.92
CA LEU A 232 -10.40 4.78 1.45
C LEU A 232 -10.64 3.42 0.76
N ARG A 233 -11.84 2.86 0.79
CA ARG A 233 -12.12 1.54 0.17
C ARG A 233 -11.79 1.49 -1.32
N GLU A 234 -12.21 2.51 -2.07
CA GLU A 234 -11.94 2.57 -3.52
C GLU A 234 -10.46 2.82 -3.79
N PHE A 235 -9.81 3.65 -2.98
CA PHE A 235 -8.37 3.87 -3.04
C PHE A 235 -7.58 2.58 -2.80
N ILE A 236 -7.96 1.79 -1.79
CA ILE A 236 -7.33 0.50 -1.47
C ILE A 236 -7.49 -0.48 -2.64
N ARG A 237 -8.66 -0.53 -3.27
CA ARG A 237 -8.87 -1.39 -4.45
C ARG A 237 -7.94 -1.01 -5.59
N GLU A 238 -7.75 0.29 -5.84
CA GLU A 238 -6.82 0.74 -6.86
C GLU A 238 -5.36 0.43 -6.47
N MET A 239 -4.99 0.67 -5.23
CA MET A 239 -3.68 0.31 -4.70
C MET A 239 -3.39 -1.19 -4.88
N GLU A 240 -4.37 -2.07 -4.67
CA GLU A 240 -4.21 -3.51 -4.86
C GLU A 240 -4.13 -3.94 -6.32
N ARG A 241 -4.81 -3.21 -7.20
CA ARG A 241 -4.84 -3.49 -8.63
C ARG A 241 -3.51 -3.21 -9.33
N ILE A 242 -2.79 -2.17 -8.90
CA ILE A 242 -1.54 -1.74 -9.54
C ILE A 242 -0.42 -2.74 -9.27
N LYS A 243 0.36 -3.02 -10.32
CA LYS A 243 1.53 -3.90 -10.28
C LYS A 243 2.83 -3.16 -9.98
N ASP A 244 2.82 -1.85 -10.09
CA ASP A 244 3.95 -0.96 -9.92
C ASP A 244 4.27 -0.68 -8.45
N HIS A 245 5.44 -0.11 -8.20
CA HIS A 245 5.76 0.43 -6.88
C HIS A 245 4.93 1.66 -6.59
N ILE A 246 4.59 1.88 -5.32
CA ILE A 246 3.76 3.02 -4.91
C ILE A 246 4.41 3.73 -3.73
N LEU A 247 4.54 5.05 -3.82
CA LEU A 247 4.82 5.93 -2.69
C LEU A 247 3.55 6.72 -2.35
N ILE A 248 3.07 6.62 -1.12
CA ILE A 248 1.90 7.36 -0.63
C ILE A 248 2.37 8.45 0.32
N ILE A 249 2.15 9.71 -0.07
CA ILE A 249 2.45 10.89 0.73
C ILE A 249 1.13 11.47 1.23
N SER A 250 0.82 11.27 2.51
CA SER A 250 -0.48 11.66 3.04
C SER A 250 -0.42 12.21 4.48
N HIS A 251 -1.37 11.89 5.32
CA HIS A 251 -1.57 12.48 6.64
C HIS A 251 -1.68 11.40 7.72
N SER A 252 -1.46 11.76 8.98
CA SER A 252 -1.43 10.83 10.12
C SER A 252 -2.64 9.89 10.16
N SER A 253 -3.87 10.42 10.06
CA SER A 253 -5.09 9.61 10.14
C SER A 253 -5.22 8.62 8.97
N ILE A 254 -4.83 9.05 7.77
CA ILE A 254 -4.87 8.23 6.54
C ILE A 254 -3.81 7.13 6.61
N SER A 255 -2.57 7.50 6.94
CA SER A 255 -1.46 6.56 7.05
C SER A 255 -1.74 5.49 8.12
N ARG A 256 -2.40 5.82 9.23
CA ARG A 256 -2.85 4.84 10.24
C ARG A 256 -3.79 3.80 9.67
N VAL A 257 -4.81 4.25 8.91
CA VAL A 257 -5.78 3.33 8.30
C VAL A 257 -5.11 2.44 7.25
N LEU A 258 -4.24 3.00 6.40
CA LEU A 258 -3.53 2.24 5.37
C LEU A 258 -2.56 1.22 5.98
N MET A 259 -1.80 1.62 7.00
CA MET A 259 -0.89 0.71 7.70
C MET A 259 -1.64 -0.41 8.41
N ALA A 260 -2.76 -0.09 9.08
CA ALA A 260 -3.59 -1.12 9.71
C ALA A 260 -4.14 -2.12 8.69
N TYR A 261 -4.51 -1.64 7.50
CA TYR A 261 -4.96 -2.50 6.42
C TYR A 261 -3.83 -3.42 5.91
N LEU A 262 -2.66 -2.85 5.57
CA LEU A 262 -1.53 -3.60 5.01
C LEU A 262 -0.93 -4.62 5.98
N LEU A 263 -1.03 -4.36 7.28
CA LEU A 263 -0.49 -5.23 8.34
C LEU A 263 -1.58 -6.12 8.98
N ASP A 264 -2.79 -6.17 8.41
CA ASP A 264 -3.95 -6.91 8.92
C ASP A 264 -4.25 -6.66 10.42
N LEU A 265 -4.13 -5.40 10.84
CA LEU A 265 -4.38 -5.03 12.22
C LEU A 265 -5.88 -4.81 12.47
N THR A 266 -6.32 -5.00 13.72
CA THR A 266 -7.70 -4.76 14.12
C THR A 266 -8.05 -3.26 14.06
N ARG A 267 -9.34 -2.94 13.85
CA ARG A 267 -9.80 -1.54 13.76
C ARG A 267 -9.53 -0.74 15.03
N ASP A 268 -9.58 -1.39 16.18
CA ASP A 268 -9.40 -0.75 17.49
C ASP A 268 -7.97 -0.22 17.68
N THR A 269 -6.99 -0.82 17.00
CA THR A 269 -5.58 -0.38 17.07
C THR A 269 -5.25 0.82 16.20
N ILE A 270 -6.11 1.16 15.21
CA ILE A 270 -5.85 2.22 14.22
C ILE A 270 -5.48 3.55 14.90
N THR A 271 -6.22 3.93 15.94
CA THR A 271 -6.02 5.24 16.60
C THR A 271 -4.75 5.34 17.42
N ASP A 272 -4.14 4.21 17.76
CA ASP A 272 -2.97 4.11 18.62
C ASP A 272 -1.67 3.94 17.82
N LEU A 273 -1.77 3.71 16.49
CA LEU A 273 -0.59 3.60 15.64
C LEU A 273 0.19 4.92 15.61
N ASP A 274 1.47 4.87 15.88
CA ASP A 274 2.34 6.04 15.76
C ASP A 274 2.76 6.27 14.30
N MET A 275 2.28 7.36 13.74
CA MET A 275 2.62 7.83 12.40
C MET A 275 3.23 9.24 12.52
N SER A 276 4.39 9.33 13.13
CA SER A 276 5.08 10.61 13.36
C SER A 276 5.61 11.22 12.06
N LEU A 277 5.82 12.55 12.04
CA LEU A 277 6.54 13.22 10.94
C LEU A 277 7.97 12.67 10.84
N GLY A 278 8.50 12.67 9.63
CA GLY A 278 9.87 12.17 9.38
C GLY A 278 9.99 10.65 9.39
N MET A 279 8.90 9.90 9.51
CA MET A 279 8.89 8.45 9.38
C MET A 279 8.46 8.03 7.97
N LEU A 280 9.18 7.07 7.41
CA LEU A 280 8.90 6.44 6.13
C LEU A 280 8.83 4.93 6.35
N TYR A 281 7.80 4.30 5.85
CA TYR A 281 7.56 2.86 5.95
C TYR A 281 7.56 2.23 4.58
N SER A 282 8.23 1.08 4.43
CA SER A 282 8.17 0.25 3.24
C SER A 282 7.52 -1.07 3.59
N VAL A 283 6.44 -1.39 2.91
CA VAL A 283 5.78 -2.70 2.98
C VAL A 283 6.10 -3.44 1.69
N GLU A 284 6.88 -4.50 1.79
CA GLU A 284 7.25 -5.34 0.66
C GLU A 284 6.36 -6.58 0.65
N ILE A 285 5.57 -6.69 -0.41
CA ILE A 285 4.71 -7.86 -0.62
C ILE A 285 5.53 -8.89 -1.40
N LYS A 286 5.80 -10.02 -0.77
CA LYS A 286 6.45 -11.19 -1.35
C LYS A 286 5.45 -12.34 -1.45
N ASP A 287 5.78 -13.39 -2.20
CA ASP A 287 4.86 -14.50 -2.49
C ASP A 287 4.20 -15.13 -1.24
N ASP A 288 4.95 -15.23 -0.14
CA ASP A 288 4.49 -15.92 1.08
C ASP A 288 4.57 -15.04 2.35
N ASP A 289 5.02 -13.77 2.25
CA ASP A 289 5.25 -12.94 3.44
C ASP A 289 5.14 -11.44 3.15
N ILE A 290 4.95 -10.66 4.19
CA ILE A 290 4.96 -9.20 4.16
C ILE A 290 6.14 -8.72 5.01
N GLU A 291 7.12 -8.09 4.37
CA GLU A 291 8.24 -7.47 5.08
C GLU A 291 7.97 -5.98 5.30
N LEU A 292 8.14 -5.55 6.54
CA LEU A 292 8.00 -4.14 6.93
C LEU A 292 9.36 -3.57 7.31
N HIS A 293 9.77 -2.51 6.63
CA HIS A 293 10.92 -1.70 6.98
C HIS A 293 10.48 -0.31 7.42
N SER A 294 11.14 0.22 8.43
CA SER A 294 10.87 1.54 8.98
C SER A 294 12.12 2.40 8.91
N TYR A 295 11.99 3.60 8.40
CA TYR A 295 13.09 4.54 8.24
C TYR A 295 12.73 5.86 8.93
N LYS A 296 13.72 6.46 9.58
CA LYS A 296 13.58 7.76 10.23
C LYS A 296 14.49 8.77 9.56
N TYR A 297 13.91 9.88 9.14
CA TYR A 297 14.65 11.02 8.62
C TYR A 297 15.54 11.63 9.71
N LYS A 298 16.76 11.94 9.32
CA LYS A 298 17.78 12.61 10.14
C LYS A 298 18.14 13.95 9.51
N GLU A 299 17.76 15.03 10.16
CA GLU A 299 18.02 16.40 9.72
C GLU A 299 19.51 16.68 9.55
N ASP A 300 20.33 16.22 10.52
CA ASP A 300 21.79 16.41 10.48
C ASP A 300 22.46 15.77 9.25
N ALA A 301 21.91 14.66 8.75
CA ALA A 301 22.44 13.90 7.64
C ALA A 301 21.72 14.19 6.33
N LEU A 302 20.56 14.84 6.36
CA LEU A 302 19.62 14.98 5.23
C LEU A 302 19.35 13.63 4.54
N ASP A 303 19.23 12.55 5.31
CA ASP A 303 19.06 11.20 4.82
C ASP A 303 18.17 10.37 5.79
N PHE A 304 17.78 9.18 5.35
CA PHE A 304 16.98 8.25 6.14
C PHE A 304 17.86 7.13 6.70
N ILE A 305 17.65 6.80 7.96
CA ILE A 305 18.25 5.64 8.62
C ILE A 305 17.19 4.61 8.95
N GLU A 306 17.51 3.34 8.72
CA GLU A 306 16.63 2.24 9.12
C GLU A 306 16.57 2.15 10.64
N VAL A 307 15.36 1.97 11.16
CA VAL A 307 15.07 1.84 12.58
C VAL A 307 14.21 0.61 12.84
N PRO A 308 14.28 -0.02 14.01
CA PRO A 308 13.39 -1.13 14.35
C PRO A 308 11.92 -0.71 14.19
N SER A 309 11.13 -1.56 13.54
CA SER A 309 9.69 -1.33 13.43
C SER A 309 9.02 -1.42 14.79
N HIS A 310 8.17 -0.46 15.12
CA HIS A 310 7.35 -0.48 16.34
C HIS A 310 6.04 -1.28 16.17
N PHE A 311 5.77 -1.76 14.95
CA PHE A 311 4.59 -2.58 14.67
C PHE A 311 4.91 -4.04 14.97
N SER A 312 4.12 -4.66 15.85
CA SER A 312 4.18 -6.10 16.09
C SER A 312 3.23 -6.79 15.12
N PHE A 313 3.74 -7.66 14.27
CA PHE A 313 2.89 -8.56 13.50
C PHE A 313 2.25 -9.56 14.46
N HIS A 314 0.94 -9.71 14.43
CA HIS A 314 0.34 -10.94 14.90
C HIS A 314 0.63 -11.99 13.82
N SER A 315 1.64 -12.83 14.05
CA SER A 315 1.87 -14.02 13.22
C SER A 315 0.58 -14.82 13.12
N LEU A 316 0.09 -14.97 11.88
CA LEU A 316 -1.01 -15.88 11.53
C LEU A 316 -0.74 -17.31 11.98
#